data_2ec7c225ef27506931c1c36eaee71e2f
#
_entry.id   2ec7c225ef27506931c1c36eaee71e2f
#
_cell.length_a   1.000
_cell.length_b   1.000
_cell.length_c   1.000
_cell.angle_alpha   90.00
_cell.angle_beta   90.00
_cell.angle_gamma   90.00
#
_symmetry.space_group_name_H-M   'P 1'
#
loop_
_entity.id
_entity.type
_entity.pdbx_description
1 polymer ?
#
loop_
_entity_poly.entity_id
_entity_poly.type
_entity_poly.pdbx_seq_one_letter_code
_entity_poly.pdbx_strand_id
1 'polypeptide(L)'
;MLRTQLCELFGIEFPIIQAGMGVFTSAELVAAVSNAGGLGSLGTGLRPVESLKSELLLRPVKSLKEELPRIRQLTNRPFAVNYTLAQPNEEIFNLILEIKPPIISFALGDPGDLVKQAHAIGSLVMHQVGTVQQAKQAAERGVDVIIAQGSESGGFSGHVAALALVPQVVDAVRPIPVVAAGGIADGRGLAAALILGAQGVNIGTRFLASVEAPISEMWKKAIISANSEDAVKVEVWNDIFPRRAAAYDTVPRAIRTPFIEKWQKSREAAQRDAERLRAEVISAIQQGKMEEFIPWAGQTAGLVHEVLPAAEIVKRIMANAEEALRQGGALIS
;
A
#
# COMPACT_ATOMS: atom_id res chain seq x y z
N MET A 1 -22.58 -4.92 13.71
CA MET A 1 -21.77 -4.51 12.53
C MET A 1 -20.64 -3.63 13.05
N LEU A 2 -19.41 -4.00 12.80
CA LEU A 2 -18.21 -3.32 13.28
C LEU A 2 -18.04 -2.01 12.51
N ARG A 3 -18.06 -0.86 13.20
CA ARG A 3 -17.92 0.47 12.65
C ARG A 3 -16.98 1.30 13.53
N THR A 4 -16.12 2.09 12.94
CA THR A 4 -15.12 2.90 13.63
C THR A 4 -15.19 4.36 13.21
N GLN A 5 -14.50 5.26 13.92
CA GLN A 5 -14.37 6.67 13.55
C GLN A 5 -13.85 6.87 12.12
N LEU A 6 -12.97 5.98 11.64
CA LEU A 6 -12.46 5.99 10.25
C LEU A 6 -13.60 5.85 9.23
N CYS A 7 -14.59 4.96 9.52
CA CYS A 7 -15.72 4.75 8.63
C CYS A 7 -16.57 6.01 8.48
N GLU A 8 -16.77 6.76 9.58
CA GLU A 8 -17.53 8.02 9.56
C GLU A 8 -16.78 9.11 8.82
N LEU A 9 -15.48 9.24 9.10
CA LEU A 9 -14.63 10.27 8.49
C LEU A 9 -14.52 10.11 6.97
N PHE A 10 -14.35 8.88 6.48
CA PHE A 10 -14.15 8.59 5.05
C PHE A 10 -15.44 8.27 4.29
N GLY A 11 -16.58 8.16 4.98
CA GLY A 11 -17.85 7.77 4.36
C GLY A 11 -17.85 6.34 3.81
N ILE A 12 -17.10 5.42 4.44
CA ILE A 12 -17.00 4.01 4.08
C ILE A 12 -17.79 3.13 5.06
N GLU A 13 -18.16 1.94 4.64
CA GLU A 13 -18.93 1.00 5.46
C GLU A 13 -18.03 0.18 6.40
N PHE A 14 -16.87 -0.24 5.89
CA PHE A 14 -15.93 -1.13 6.58
C PHE A 14 -14.56 -0.46 6.77
N PRO A 15 -13.88 -0.65 7.92
CA PRO A 15 -12.61 -0.03 8.21
C PRO A 15 -11.44 -0.73 7.50
N ILE A 16 -11.59 -0.96 6.20
CA ILE A 16 -10.62 -1.66 5.35
C ILE A 16 -10.22 -0.75 4.20
N ILE A 17 -8.93 -0.49 4.08
CA ILE A 17 -8.31 0.25 2.98
C ILE A 17 -7.50 -0.73 2.14
N GLN A 18 -7.71 -0.76 0.83
CA GLN A 18 -6.77 -1.38 -0.10
C GLN A 18 -5.65 -0.38 -0.37
N ALA A 19 -4.41 -0.77 -0.08
CA ALA A 19 -3.23 0.08 -0.20
C ALA A 19 -2.97 0.53 -1.65
N GLY A 20 -2.53 1.77 -1.83
CA GLY A 20 -2.03 2.25 -3.10
C GLY A 20 -0.67 1.65 -3.44
N MET A 21 -0.62 0.68 -4.33
CA MET A 21 0.57 -0.13 -4.67
C MET A 21 1.20 0.27 -6.01
N GLY A 22 1.30 1.57 -6.28
CA GLY A 22 1.86 2.08 -7.54
C GLY A 22 1.12 1.53 -8.78
N VAL A 23 1.85 1.12 -9.79
CA VAL A 23 1.31 0.55 -11.05
C VAL A 23 0.58 -0.80 -10.86
N PHE A 24 0.65 -1.41 -9.68
CA PHE A 24 0.02 -2.69 -9.36
C PHE A 24 -1.41 -2.55 -8.82
N THR A 25 -1.99 -1.37 -8.96
CA THR A 25 -3.42 -1.09 -8.74
C THR A 25 -4.10 -0.68 -10.05
N SER A 26 -5.39 -0.95 -10.18
CA SER A 26 -6.21 -0.60 -11.35
C SER A 26 -7.48 0.12 -10.92
N ALA A 27 -8.14 0.81 -11.84
CA ALA A 27 -9.44 1.40 -11.59
C ALA A 27 -10.47 0.34 -11.18
N GLU A 28 -10.39 -0.86 -11.77
CA GLU A 28 -11.23 -2.01 -11.46
C GLU A 28 -11.04 -2.49 -10.02
N LEU A 29 -9.78 -2.62 -9.55
CA LEU A 29 -9.48 -2.99 -8.16
C LEU A 29 -10.00 -1.95 -7.17
N VAL A 30 -9.70 -0.67 -7.43
CA VAL A 30 -10.15 0.44 -6.58
C VAL A 30 -11.67 0.47 -6.46
N ALA A 31 -12.37 0.38 -7.59
CA ALA A 31 -13.83 0.39 -7.62
C ALA A 31 -14.45 -0.84 -6.95
N ALA A 32 -13.88 -2.03 -7.16
CA ALA A 32 -14.35 -3.26 -6.53
C ALA A 32 -14.31 -3.20 -5.00
N VAL A 33 -13.20 -2.68 -4.43
CA VAL A 33 -13.06 -2.48 -2.99
C VAL A 33 -14.02 -1.40 -2.47
N SER A 34 -14.12 -0.26 -3.15
CA SER A 34 -15.01 0.84 -2.75
C SER A 34 -16.48 0.43 -2.81
N ASN A 35 -16.90 -0.27 -3.85
CA ASN A 35 -18.27 -0.80 -4.00
C ASN A 35 -18.59 -1.89 -2.96
N ALA A 36 -17.57 -2.60 -2.45
CA ALA A 36 -17.72 -3.58 -1.38
C ALA A 36 -17.80 -2.96 0.02
N GLY A 37 -17.72 -1.63 0.15
CA GLY A 37 -17.83 -0.91 1.41
C GLY A 37 -16.49 -0.54 2.07
N GLY A 38 -15.34 -0.92 1.50
CA GLY A 38 -14.02 -0.48 1.91
C GLY A 38 -13.59 0.82 1.22
N LEU A 39 -12.30 1.15 1.29
CA LEU A 39 -11.68 2.24 0.56
C LEU A 39 -10.64 1.70 -0.43
N GLY A 40 -10.94 1.76 -1.72
CA GLY A 40 -9.95 1.49 -2.77
C GLY A 40 -8.97 2.65 -2.91
N SER A 41 -7.68 2.37 -3.16
CA SER A 41 -6.67 3.40 -3.33
C SER A 41 -5.82 3.15 -4.58
N LEU A 42 -5.82 4.12 -5.52
CA LEU A 42 -4.99 4.08 -6.71
C LEU A 42 -3.57 4.56 -6.39
N GLY A 43 -2.57 3.71 -6.66
CA GLY A 43 -1.17 4.12 -6.54
C GLY A 43 -0.71 4.90 -7.77
N THR A 44 0.06 5.98 -7.58
CA THR A 44 0.63 6.78 -8.66
C THR A 44 2.09 6.47 -8.96
N GLY A 45 2.79 5.82 -8.05
CA GLY A 45 4.21 5.48 -8.22
C GLY A 45 4.46 4.65 -9.48
N LEU A 46 5.48 5.02 -10.26
CA LEU A 46 5.87 4.41 -11.53
C LEU A 46 4.83 4.54 -12.67
N ARG A 47 3.79 5.39 -12.51
CA ARG A 47 2.81 5.64 -13.57
C ARG A 47 3.20 6.84 -14.40
N PRO A 48 3.04 6.78 -15.74
CA PRO A 48 3.10 7.96 -16.59
C PRO A 48 1.84 8.82 -16.41
N VAL A 49 1.97 10.13 -16.67
CA VAL A 49 0.81 11.04 -16.73
C VAL A 49 0.01 10.79 -18.01
N GLU A 50 0.70 10.60 -19.11
CA GLU A 50 0.13 10.28 -20.42
C GLU A 50 0.41 8.83 -20.81
N SER A 51 -0.50 8.26 -21.62
CA SER A 51 -0.29 6.91 -22.15
C SER A 51 0.97 6.92 -23.04
N LEU A 52 1.98 6.16 -22.63
CA LEU A 52 3.07 5.85 -23.54
C LEU A 52 2.52 4.92 -24.61
N LYS A 53 2.41 5.42 -25.86
CA LYS A 53 2.19 4.59 -27.06
C LYS A 53 3.44 3.72 -27.24
N SER A 54 3.55 2.66 -26.51
CA SER A 54 4.63 1.69 -26.66
C SER A 54 4.01 0.39 -27.15
N GLU A 55 4.22 0.08 -28.39
CA GLU A 55 3.87 -1.20 -29.03
C GLU A 55 4.59 -2.40 -28.42
N LEU A 56 5.52 -2.17 -27.49
CA LEU A 56 6.37 -3.17 -26.83
C LEU A 56 5.87 -3.67 -25.48
N LEU A 57 4.78 -3.12 -24.92
CA LEU A 57 4.31 -3.50 -23.59
C LEU A 57 3.15 -4.49 -23.70
N LEU A 58 3.38 -5.72 -23.27
CA LEU A 58 2.38 -6.80 -23.16
C LEU A 58 1.24 -6.44 -22.16
N ARG A 59 1.47 -5.51 -21.24
CA ARG A 59 0.46 -4.78 -20.43
C ARG A 59 0.92 -3.35 -20.25
N PRO A 60 0.41 -2.39 -21.03
CA PRO A 60 0.74 -0.99 -20.85
C PRO A 60 0.28 -0.54 -19.45
N VAL A 61 1.19 0.10 -18.71
CA VAL A 61 0.82 0.83 -17.49
C VAL A 61 -0.14 1.92 -17.92
N LYS A 62 -1.42 1.80 -17.57
CA LYS A 62 -2.42 2.82 -17.90
C LYS A 62 -2.04 4.14 -17.27
N SER A 63 -2.20 5.22 -18.01
CA SER A 63 -1.92 6.56 -17.51
C SER A 63 -2.90 6.97 -16.41
N LEU A 64 -2.48 7.91 -15.58
CA LEU A 64 -3.38 8.47 -14.57
C LEU A 64 -4.58 9.19 -15.19
N LYS A 65 -4.39 9.82 -16.36
CA LYS A 65 -5.48 10.49 -17.10
C LYS A 65 -6.57 9.51 -17.58
N GLU A 66 -6.24 8.23 -17.75
CA GLU A 66 -7.19 7.17 -18.11
C GLU A 66 -7.82 6.53 -16.85
N GLU A 67 -7.00 6.20 -15.85
CA GLU A 67 -7.43 5.47 -14.66
C GLU A 67 -8.37 6.29 -13.76
N LEU A 68 -8.07 7.57 -13.53
CA LEU A 68 -8.85 8.39 -12.61
C LEU A 68 -10.30 8.63 -13.08
N PRO A 69 -10.57 9.00 -14.35
CA PRO A 69 -11.94 9.04 -14.86
C PRO A 69 -12.61 7.66 -14.86
N ARG A 70 -11.84 6.60 -15.14
CA ARG A 70 -12.37 5.22 -15.13
C ARG A 70 -12.88 4.81 -13.75
N ILE A 71 -12.20 5.19 -12.66
CA ILE A 71 -12.70 4.94 -11.29
C ILE A 71 -14.09 5.58 -11.12
N ARG A 72 -14.26 6.85 -11.54
CA ARG A 72 -15.55 7.55 -11.43
C ARG A 72 -16.67 6.92 -12.24
N GLN A 73 -16.34 6.26 -13.35
CA GLN A 73 -17.33 5.50 -14.14
C GLN A 73 -17.75 4.21 -13.44
N LEU A 74 -16.86 3.58 -12.66
CA LEU A 74 -17.06 2.29 -12.03
C LEU A 74 -17.67 2.38 -10.62
N THR A 75 -17.51 3.55 -9.94
CA THR A 75 -18.00 3.72 -8.57
C THR A 75 -18.37 5.17 -8.26
N ASN A 76 -19.46 5.34 -7.49
CA ASN A 76 -19.83 6.60 -6.84
C ASN A 76 -19.36 6.64 -5.36
N ARG A 77 -18.72 5.58 -4.87
CA ARG A 77 -18.23 5.48 -3.50
C ARG A 77 -16.90 6.25 -3.35
N PRO A 78 -16.51 6.62 -2.11
CA PRO A 78 -15.21 7.21 -1.85
C PRO A 78 -14.06 6.31 -2.31
N PHE A 79 -12.99 6.93 -2.80
CA PHE A 79 -11.73 6.28 -3.10
C PHE A 79 -10.57 7.22 -2.77
N ALA A 80 -9.37 6.67 -2.65
CA ALA A 80 -8.15 7.43 -2.42
C ALA A 80 -7.21 7.39 -3.64
N VAL A 81 -6.35 8.41 -3.71
CA VAL A 81 -5.20 8.41 -4.62
C VAL A 81 -3.93 8.51 -3.79
N ASN A 82 -3.02 7.55 -3.95
CA ASN A 82 -1.77 7.50 -3.21
C ASN A 82 -0.64 8.15 -4.02
N TYR A 83 -0.01 9.16 -3.43
CA TYR A 83 1.13 9.88 -3.99
C TYR A 83 2.40 9.56 -3.22
N THR A 84 3.45 9.11 -3.92
CA THR A 84 4.74 8.79 -3.29
C THR A 84 5.69 9.98 -3.28
N LEU A 85 6.25 10.27 -2.11
CA LEU A 85 7.20 11.35 -1.88
C LEU A 85 8.67 10.94 -2.09
N ALA A 86 8.92 9.64 -2.26
CA ALA A 86 10.27 9.16 -2.60
C ALA A 86 10.72 9.61 -4.00
N GLN A 87 9.78 9.79 -4.92
CA GLN A 87 9.99 10.31 -6.27
C GLN A 87 8.88 11.30 -6.60
N PRO A 88 8.90 12.51 -6.01
CA PRO A 88 7.87 13.50 -6.22
C PRO A 88 7.87 13.95 -7.69
N ASN A 89 6.68 14.07 -8.26
CA ASN A 89 6.43 14.55 -9.61
C ASN A 89 5.30 15.56 -9.56
N GLU A 90 5.63 16.82 -9.84
CA GLU A 90 4.69 17.95 -9.74
C GLU A 90 3.52 17.81 -10.73
N GLU A 91 3.75 17.30 -11.93
CA GLU A 91 2.69 17.09 -12.92
C GLU A 91 1.66 16.07 -12.43
N ILE A 92 2.13 14.96 -11.80
CA ILE A 92 1.25 13.96 -11.19
C ILE A 92 0.44 14.60 -10.05
N PHE A 93 1.09 15.38 -9.19
CA PHE A 93 0.38 16.00 -8.06
C PHE A 93 -0.65 17.03 -8.52
N ASN A 94 -0.31 17.87 -9.51
CA ASN A 94 -1.25 18.82 -10.12
C ASN A 94 -2.45 18.11 -10.72
N LEU A 95 -2.24 16.99 -11.44
CA LEU A 95 -3.34 16.18 -11.96
C LEU A 95 -4.24 15.63 -10.84
N ILE A 96 -3.68 15.20 -9.72
CA ILE A 96 -4.45 14.76 -8.55
C ILE A 96 -5.30 15.92 -8.02
N LEU A 97 -4.72 17.13 -7.91
CA LEU A 97 -5.45 18.31 -7.45
C LEU A 97 -6.58 18.71 -8.41
N GLU A 98 -6.41 18.58 -9.73
CA GLU A 98 -7.44 18.82 -10.73
C GLU A 98 -8.63 17.86 -10.60
N ILE A 99 -8.36 16.58 -10.36
CA ILE A 99 -9.37 15.51 -10.25
C ILE A 99 -10.15 15.59 -8.93
N LYS A 100 -9.56 16.19 -7.90
CA LYS A 100 -10.18 16.36 -6.57
C LYS A 100 -10.70 15.04 -5.99
N PRO A 101 -9.83 14.01 -5.78
CA PRO A 101 -10.27 12.78 -5.14
C PRO A 101 -10.74 13.07 -3.72
N PRO A 102 -11.69 12.31 -3.14
CA PRO A 102 -12.12 12.51 -1.76
C PRO A 102 -10.99 12.41 -0.74
N ILE A 103 -10.01 11.52 -1.00
CA ILE A 103 -8.90 11.25 -0.09
C ILE A 103 -7.60 11.21 -0.88
N ILE A 104 -6.56 11.90 -0.37
CA ILE A 104 -5.18 11.81 -0.85
C ILE A 104 -4.34 11.10 0.20
N SER A 105 -3.58 10.09 -0.21
CA SER A 105 -2.65 9.35 0.64
C SER A 105 -1.21 9.70 0.28
N PHE A 106 -0.42 10.10 1.26
CA PHE A 106 1.02 10.31 1.10
C PHE A 106 1.83 9.14 1.69
N ALA A 107 2.97 8.84 1.07
CA ALA A 107 3.89 7.80 1.55
C ALA A 107 5.35 8.13 1.22
N LEU A 108 6.28 7.57 2.00
CA LEU A 108 7.73 7.52 1.76
C LEU A 108 8.46 8.88 1.82
N GLY A 109 7.97 9.83 2.61
CA GLY A 109 8.58 11.14 2.86
C GLY A 109 7.65 12.05 3.64
N ASP A 110 8.12 13.25 4.04
CA ASP A 110 7.29 14.29 4.68
C ASP A 110 6.44 15.01 3.62
N PRO A 111 5.10 15.04 3.73
CA PRO A 111 4.24 15.71 2.76
C PRO A 111 4.32 17.26 2.82
N GLY A 112 4.83 17.85 3.92
CA GLY A 112 4.98 19.29 4.05
C GLY A 112 3.70 20.06 3.70
N ASP A 113 3.84 21.10 2.87
CA ASP A 113 2.71 21.95 2.46
C ASP A 113 1.74 21.29 1.46
N LEU A 114 2.04 20.10 0.94
CA LEU A 114 1.10 19.37 0.07
C LEU A 114 -0.19 19.00 0.83
N VAL A 115 -0.14 18.86 2.16
CA VAL A 115 -1.33 18.67 3.00
C VAL A 115 -2.30 19.82 2.86
N LYS A 116 -1.79 21.07 2.96
CA LYS A 116 -2.61 22.28 2.79
C LYS A 116 -3.23 22.39 1.41
N GLN A 117 -2.47 22.00 0.36
CA GLN A 117 -2.95 22.01 -1.01
C GLN A 117 -4.07 20.97 -1.22
N ALA A 118 -3.95 19.78 -0.61
CA ALA A 118 -4.99 18.76 -0.63
C ALA A 118 -6.26 19.23 0.09
N HIS A 119 -6.13 19.84 1.26
CA HIS A 119 -7.27 20.42 1.99
C HIS A 119 -7.94 21.56 1.22
N ALA A 120 -7.18 22.40 0.51
CA ALA A 120 -7.72 23.52 -0.27
C ALA A 120 -8.69 23.07 -1.38
N ILE A 121 -8.58 21.83 -1.87
CA ILE A 121 -9.50 21.25 -2.84
C ILE A 121 -10.62 20.40 -2.21
N GLY A 122 -10.67 20.33 -0.86
CA GLY A 122 -11.66 19.58 -0.09
C GLY A 122 -11.33 18.09 0.10
N SER A 123 -10.10 17.64 -0.22
CA SER A 123 -9.66 16.26 0.03
C SER A 123 -9.23 16.07 1.48
N LEU A 124 -9.61 14.94 2.09
CA LEU A 124 -9.02 14.46 3.32
C LEU A 124 -7.63 13.87 3.02
N VAL A 125 -6.75 13.93 4.02
CA VAL A 125 -5.36 13.48 3.88
C VAL A 125 -5.07 12.34 4.83
N MET A 126 -4.55 11.22 4.30
CA MET A 126 -3.91 10.18 5.10
C MET A 126 -2.43 10.07 4.78
N HIS A 127 -1.60 9.76 5.78
CA HIS A 127 -0.16 9.69 5.60
C HIS A 127 0.44 8.44 6.25
N GLN A 128 1.29 7.74 5.49
CA GLN A 128 1.95 6.51 5.91
C GLN A 128 3.29 6.81 6.58
N VAL A 129 3.45 6.26 7.79
CA VAL A 129 4.63 6.45 8.65
C VAL A 129 5.15 5.09 9.16
N GLY A 130 6.44 5.01 9.45
CA GLY A 130 7.11 3.82 9.99
C GLY A 130 7.69 4.02 11.40
N THR A 131 7.55 5.24 11.98
CA THR A 131 8.04 5.56 13.32
C THR A 131 7.09 6.52 14.05
N VAL A 132 7.17 6.54 15.39
CA VAL A 132 6.41 7.49 16.23
C VAL A 132 6.80 8.94 15.94
N GLN A 133 8.07 9.19 15.65
CA GLN A 133 8.53 10.54 15.30
C GLN A 133 7.88 11.04 14.01
N GLN A 134 7.85 10.20 12.97
CA GLN A 134 7.16 10.52 11.71
C GLN A 134 5.65 10.74 11.94
N ALA A 135 5.03 9.97 12.84
CA ALA A 135 3.63 10.15 13.18
C ALA A 135 3.35 11.51 13.81
N LYS A 136 4.18 11.95 14.76
CA LYS A 136 4.08 13.29 15.37
C LYS A 136 4.27 14.40 14.33
N GLN A 137 5.27 14.27 13.46
CA GLN A 137 5.47 15.22 12.36
C GLN A 137 4.27 15.29 11.43
N ALA A 138 3.68 14.14 11.06
CA ALA A 138 2.47 14.06 10.25
C ALA A 138 1.29 14.78 10.94
N ALA A 139 1.12 14.60 12.24
CA ALA A 139 0.10 15.29 13.04
C ALA A 139 0.30 16.81 13.02
N GLU A 140 1.54 17.29 13.16
CA GLU A 140 1.88 18.72 13.07
C GLU A 140 1.62 19.30 11.67
N ARG A 141 1.71 18.48 10.61
CA ARG A 141 1.33 18.86 9.23
C ARG A 141 -0.17 18.96 9.03
N GLY A 142 -0.98 18.46 9.97
CA GLY A 142 -2.43 18.50 9.94
C GLY A 142 -3.05 17.39 9.09
N VAL A 143 -2.42 16.21 8.99
CA VAL A 143 -3.06 15.05 8.31
C VAL A 143 -4.28 14.58 9.10
N ASP A 144 -5.31 14.10 8.40
CA ASP A 144 -6.57 13.67 9.01
C ASP A 144 -6.49 12.22 9.53
N VAL A 145 -5.65 11.38 8.94
CA VAL A 145 -5.48 9.96 9.31
C VAL A 145 -4.00 9.56 9.18
N ILE A 146 -3.49 8.81 10.14
CA ILE A 146 -2.12 8.28 10.11
C ILE A 146 -2.14 6.78 9.86
N ILE A 147 -1.39 6.32 8.85
CA ILE A 147 -1.19 4.90 8.57
C ILE A 147 0.12 4.46 9.23
N ALA A 148 0.04 3.69 10.32
CA ALA A 148 1.19 3.10 11.00
C ALA A 148 1.59 1.81 10.30
N GLN A 149 2.67 1.86 9.51
CA GLN A 149 3.12 0.73 8.68
C GLN A 149 4.23 -0.06 9.36
N GLY A 150 3.93 -1.30 9.73
CA GLY A 150 4.91 -2.25 10.26
C GLY A 150 5.88 -2.77 9.21
N SER A 151 7.02 -3.24 9.70
CA SER A 151 8.13 -3.78 8.90
C SER A 151 7.79 -5.06 8.15
N GLU A 152 6.68 -5.74 8.49
CA GLU A 152 6.16 -6.93 7.82
C GLU A 152 5.58 -6.64 6.44
N SER A 153 5.31 -5.36 6.15
CA SER A 153 4.71 -4.93 4.88
C SER A 153 5.56 -5.31 3.67
N GLY A 154 4.88 -5.60 2.56
CA GLY A 154 5.47 -5.65 1.23
C GLY A 154 5.77 -4.25 0.69
N GLY A 155 6.60 -4.18 -0.35
CA GLY A 155 7.11 -2.90 -0.82
C GLY A 155 7.93 -2.19 0.26
N PHE A 156 7.97 -0.86 0.20
CA PHE A 156 8.82 -0.06 1.08
C PHE A 156 8.23 0.11 2.47
N SER A 157 8.96 -0.33 3.50
CA SER A 157 8.59 -0.16 4.91
C SER A 157 9.80 0.09 5.79
N GLY A 158 9.57 0.71 6.94
CA GLY A 158 10.58 0.92 7.98
C GLY A 158 10.98 -0.38 8.69
N HIS A 159 11.48 -0.24 9.92
CA HIS A 159 12.11 -1.33 10.66
C HIS A 159 11.31 -1.80 11.88
N VAL A 160 10.29 -1.04 12.31
CA VAL A 160 9.48 -1.38 13.50
C VAL A 160 8.31 -2.28 13.10
N ALA A 161 8.11 -3.38 13.82
CA ALA A 161 7.00 -4.30 13.60
C ALA A 161 5.64 -3.68 13.99
N ALA A 162 4.56 -4.07 13.30
CA ALA A 162 3.23 -3.48 13.47
C ALA A 162 2.71 -3.60 14.91
N LEU A 163 2.89 -4.77 15.54
CA LEU A 163 2.44 -5.03 16.92
C LEU A 163 3.03 -4.04 17.94
N ALA A 164 4.27 -3.57 17.72
CA ALA A 164 4.91 -2.59 18.58
C ALA A 164 4.65 -1.15 18.13
N LEU A 165 4.55 -0.90 16.82
CA LEU A 165 4.41 0.44 16.26
C LEU A 165 3.02 1.02 16.48
N VAL A 166 1.97 0.24 16.18
CA VAL A 166 0.59 0.71 16.17
C VAL A 166 0.16 1.33 17.50
N PRO A 167 0.28 0.66 18.67
CA PRO A 167 -0.17 1.25 19.93
C PRO A 167 0.64 2.50 20.31
N GLN A 168 1.95 2.53 20.03
CA GLN A 168 2.77 3.71 20.29
C GLN A 168 2.34 4.91 19.44
N VAL A 169 1.99 4.69 18.16
CA VAL A 169 1.49 5.75 17.27
C VAL A 169 0.12 6.21 17.76
N VAL A 170 -0.80 5.29 18.07
CA VAL A 170 -2.12 5.62 18.63
C VAL A 170 -2.00 6.53 19.84
N ASP A 171 -1.15 6.18 20.80
CA ASP A 171 -0.97 6.98 22.01
C ASP A 171 -0.33 8.36 21.75
N ALA A 172 0.58 8.42 20.76
CA ALA A 172 1.34 9.63 20.46
C ALA A 172 0.57 10.71 19.69
N VAL A 173 -0.48 10.35 18.94
CA VAL A 173 -1.15 11.25 18.00
C VAL A 173 -2.64 11.48 18.29
N ARG A 174 -3.17 10.98 19.42
CA ARG A 174 -4.57 11.24 19.80
C ARG A 174 -4.91 12.72 19.70
N PRO A 175 -6.05 13.10 19.14
CA PRO A 175 -7.21 12.25 18.76
C PRO A 175 -7.20 11.80 17.28
N ILE A 176 -6.10 11.93 16.53
CA ILE A 176 -6.05 11.57 15.10
C ILE A 176 -6.25 10.05 14.94
N PRO A 177 -7.19 9.60 14.07
CA PRO A 177 -7.38 8.18 13.80
C PRO A 177 -6.12 7.53 13.21
N VAL A 178 -5.77 6.34 13.72
CA VAL A 178 -4.65 5.55 13.22
C VAL A 178 -5.16 4.32 12.48
N VAL A 179 -4.58 4.02 11.35
CA VAL A 179 -4.82 2.81 10.53
C VAL A 179 -3.59 1.94 10.60
N ALA A 180 -3.75 0.67 10.91
CA ALA A 180 -2.65 -0.28 10.94
C ALA A 180 -2.34 -0.83 9.54
N ALA A 181 -1.05 -0.99 9.21
CA ALA A 181 -0.60 -1.60 7.97
C ALA A 181 0.58 -2.54 8.22
N GLY A 182 0.70 -3.61 7.44
CA GLY A 182 1.72 -4.63 7.63
C GLY A 182 1.27 -5.77 8.55
N GLY A 183 1.59 -7.00 8.19
CA GLY A 183 1.21 -8.17 8.98
C GLY A 183 -0.27 -8.56 8.92
N ILE A 184 -1.09 -7.92 8.07
CA ILE A 184 -2.56 -8.06 8.04
C ILE A 184 -3.02 -8.60 6.68
N ALA A 185 -3.72 -9.75 6.68
CA ALA A 185 -4.29 -10.36 5.46
C ALA A 185 -5.74 -10.83 5.64
N ASP A 186 -6.20 -11.05 6.86
CA ASP A 186 -7.52 -11.57 7.18
C ASP A 186 -8.17 -10.86 8.38
N GLY A 187 -9.35 -11.33 8.79
CA GLY A 187 -10.10 -10.73 9.88
C GLY A 187 -9.43 -10.81 11.24
N ARG A 188 -8.56 -11.78 11.48
CA ARG A 188 -7.79 -11.88 12.74
C ARG A 188 -6.85 -10.68 12.86
N GLY A 189 -6.21 -10.29 11.76
CA GLY A 189 -5.35 -9.12 11.70
C GLY A 189 -6.12 -7.81 11.89
N LEU A 190 -7.33 -7.68 11.32
CA LEU A 190 -8.20 -6.53 11.56
C LEU A 190 -8.62 -6.47 13.03
N ALA A 191 -9.08 -7.58 13.62
CA ALA A 191 -9.46 -7.64 15.04
C ALA A 191 -8.31 -7.23 15.97
N ALA A 192 -7.11 -7.77 15.73
CA ALA A 192 -5.91 -7.43 16.49
C ALA A 192 -5.56 -5.94 16.36
N ALA A 193 -5.62 -5.37 15.15
CA ALA A 193 -5.35 -3.94 14.92
C ALA A 193 -6.32 -3.04 15.71
N LEU A 194 -7.61 -3.39 15.76
CA LEU A 194 -8.62 -2.66 16.53
C LEU A 194 -8.36 -2.74 18.04
N ILE A 195 -7.95 -3.90 18.55
CA ILE A 195 -7.58 -4.08 19.96
C ILE A 195 -6.34 -3.22 20.31
N LEU A 196 -5.39 -3.06 19.37
CA LEU A 196 -4.24 -2.17 19.53
C LEU A 196 -4.59 -0.67 19.46
N GLY A 197 -5.87 -0.33 19.26
CA GLY A 197 -6.37 1.05 19.20
C GLY A 197 -6.44 1.66 17.81
N ALA A 198 -6.07 0.93 16.76
CA ALA A 198 -6.27 1.39 15.39
C ALA A 198 -7.76 1.49 15.04
N GLN A 199 -8.10 2.36 14.09
CA GLN A 199 -9.47 2.58 13.62
C GLN A 199 -9.77 1.84 12.30
N GLY A 200 -8.80 1.10 11.77
CA GLY A 200 -8.93 0.31 10.54
C GLY A 200 -7.59 -0.24 10.11
N VAL A 201 -7.57 -0.84 8.92
CA VAL A 201 -6.40 -1.50 8.34
C VAL A 201 -6.15 -1.07 6.90
N ASN A 202 -4.86 -0.98 6.51
CA ASN A 202 -4.43 -0.71 5.14
C ASN A 202 -3.66 -1.94 4.62
N ILE A 203 -4.23 -2.64 3.64
CA ILE A 203 -3.81 -3.97 3.21
C ILE A 203 -3.33 -3.94 1.77
N GLY A 204 -2.10 -4.44 1.52
CA GLY A 204 -1.51 -4.55 0.18
C GLY A 204 -1.55 -5.98 -0.37
N THR A 205 -0.70 -6.86 0.17
CA THR A 205 -0.41 -8.20 -0.36
C THR A 205 -1.65 -9.06 -0.60
N ARG A 206 -2.64 -9.04 0.31
CA ARG A 206 -3.91 -9.76 0.11
C ARG A 206 -4.64 -9.29 -1.16
N PHE A 207 -4.63 -7.98 -1.43
CA PHE A 207 -5.27 -7.43 -2.63
C PHE A 207 -4.43 -7.59 -3.90
N LEU A 208 -3.11 -7.79 -3.82
CA LEU A 208 -2.32 -8.24 -4.98
C LEU A 208 -2.79 -9.61 -5.48
N ALA A 209 -3.22 -10.50 -4.58
CA ALA A 209 -3.81 -11.78 -4.92
C ALA A 209 -5.34 -11.66 -5.13
N SER A 210 -5.79 -10.59 -5.78
CA SER A 210 -7.18 -10.44 -6.25
C SER A 210 -7.29 -10.60 -7.77
N VAL A 211 -8.51 -10.89 -8.23
CA VAL A 211 -8.81 -11.03 -9.66
C VAL A 211 -8.50 -9.72 -10.40
N GLU A 212 -8.83 -8.57 -9.78
CA GLU A 212 -8.74 -7.24 -10.37
C GLU A 212 -7.34 -6.63 -10.33
N ALA A 213 -6.41 -7.19 -9.54
CA ALA A 213 -5.04 -6.68 -9.47
C ALA A 213 -4.31 -6.88 -10.80
N PRO A 214 -3.69 -5.81 -11.38
CA PRO A 214 -3.06 -5.84 -12.69
C PRO A 214 -1.63 -6.39 -12.62
N ILE A 215 -1.44 -7.53 -11.94
CA ILE A 215 -0.16 -8.25 -11.90
C ILE A 215 -0.27 -9.59 -12.63
N SER A 216 0.86 -10.18 -12.99
CA SER A 216 0.88 -11.45 -13.70
C SER A 216 0.33 -12.60 -12.85
N GLU A 217 -0.23 -13.63 -13.51
CA GLU A 217 -0.67 -14.85 -12.82
C GLU A 217 0.50 -15.59 -12.14
N MET A 218 1.72 -15.45 -12.66
CA MET A 218 2.92 -15.99 -12.02
C MET A 218 3.20 -15.30 -10.69
N TRP A 219 3.04 -13.97 -10.62
CA TRP A 219 3.20 -13.25 -9.36
C TRP A 219 2.10 -13.60 -8.34
N LYS A 220 0.85 -13.70 -8.78
CA LYS A 220 -0.25 -14.18 -7.91
C LYS A 220 0.05 -15.57 -7.37
N LYS A 221 0.53 -16.50 -8.23
CA LYS A 221 0.96 -17.84 -7.81
C LYS A 221 2.12 -17.80 -6.82
N ALA A 222 3.11 -16.95 -7.03
CA ALA A 222 4.22 -16.77 -6.08
C ALA A 222 3.70 -16.34 -4.70
N ILE A 223 2.72 -15.40 -4.64
CA ILE A 223 2.10 -14.97 -3.38
C ILE A 223 1.40 -16.13 -2.67
N ILE A 224 0.53 -16.87 -3.36
CA ILE A 224 -0.28 -17.94 -2.73
C ILE A 224 0.51 -19.21 -2.39
N SER A 225 1.74 -19.34 -2.91
CA SER A 225 2.63 -20.48 -2.62
C SER A 225 3.72 -20.16 -1.61
N ALA A 226 3.85 -18.88 -1.20
CA ALA A 226 4.92 -18.44 -0.29
C ALA A 226 4.51 -18.65 1.17
N ASN A 227 5.50 -18.98 2.01
CA ASN A 227 5.41 -18.82 3.44
C ASN A 227 5.86 -17.41 3.86
N SER A 228 5.64 -17.03 5.10
CA SER A 228 5.99 -15.69 5.60
C SER A 228 7.50 -15.41 5.53
N GLU A 229 8.34 -16.42 5.74
CA GLU A 229 9.81 -16.35 5.68
C GLU A 229 10.36 -16.21 4.25
N ASP A 230 9.56 -16.50 3.22
CA ASP A 230 9.95 -16.27 1.84
C ASP A 230 9.89 -14.79 1.43
N ALA A 231 9.15 -13.97 2.19
CA ALA A 231 9.08 -12.53 2.01
C ALA A 231 10.21 -11.82 2.78
N VAL A 232 11.29 -11.49 2.08
CA VAL A 232 12.54 -10.98 2.65
C VAL A 232 12.74 -9.49 2.39
N LYS A 233 13.47 -8.79 3.28
CA LYS A 233 13.94 -7.42 3.00
C LYS A 233 14.99 -7.46 1.90
N VAL A 234 14.86 -6.57 0.92
CA VAL A 234 15.71 -6.50 -0.28
C VAL A 234 16.63 -5.28 -0.15
N GLU A 235 17.66 -5.40 0.68
CA GLU A 235 18.57 -4.27 0.95
C GLU A 235 19.36 -3.84 -0.27
N VAL A 236 19.69 -4.78 -1.16
CA VAL A 236 20.36 -4.50 -2.43
C VAL A 236 19.56 -3.55 -3.32
N TRP A 237 18.24 -3.40 -3.10
CA TRP A 237 17.46 -2.39 -3.81
C TRP A 237 18.05 -1.00 -3.64
N ASN A 238 18.43 -0.60 -2.42
CA ASN A 238 18.98 0.72 -2.13
C ASN A 238 20.40 0.92 -2.71
N ASP A 239 21.10 -0.17 -3.01
CA ASP A 239 22.38 -0.13 -3.74
C ASP A 239 22.15 0.14 -5.24
N ILE A 240 21.08 -0.43 -5.82
CA ILE A 240 20.70 -0.26 -7.24
C ILE A 240 19.96 1.07 -7.45
N PHE A 241 19.04 1.42 -6.56
CA PHE A 241 18.19 2.62 -6.59
C PHE A 241 18.43 3.46 -5.33
N PRO A 242 19.45 4.31 -5.28
CA PRO A 242 19.75 5.11 -4.12
C PRO A 242 18.57 6.00 -3.70
N ARG A 243 18.29 6.03 -2.40
CA ARG A 243 17.22 6.86 -1.84
C ARG A 243 17.58 8.34 -1.92
N ARG A 244 16.57 9.19 -2.11
CA ARG A 244 16.71 10.63 -1.91
C ARG A 244 16.89 10.94 -0.42
N ALA A 245 17.64 11.99 -0.09
CA ALA A 245 17.89 12.40 1.30
C ALA A 245 16.60 12.73 2.07
N ALA A 246 15.57 13.27 1.39
CA ALA A 246 14.27 13.59 1.99
C ALA A 246 13.30 12.38 2.11
N ALA A 247 13.64 11.23 1.54
CA ALA A 247 12.80 10.04 1.66
C ALA A 247 13.00 9.36 3.02
N TYR A 248 11.94 8.74 3.54
CA TYR A 248 12.00 7.96 4.77
C TYR A 248 12.97 6.77 4.64
N ASP A 249 13.59 6.39 5.75
CA ASP A 249 14.47 5.22 5.80
C ASP A 249 13.62 3.95 5.69
N THR A 250 13.60 3.40 4.48
CA THR A 250 12.80 2.23 4.14
C THR A 250 13.61 1.25 3.30
N VAL A 251 13.29 -0.03 3.46
CA VAL A 251 13.82 -1.12 2.64
C VAL A 251 12.64 -1.90 2.07
N PRO A 252 12.57 -2.16 0.76
CA PRO A 252 11.47 -2.93 0.21
C PRO A 252 11.53 -4.38 0.66
N ARG A 253 10.34 -5.01 0.73
CA ARG A 253 10.17 -6.43 0.98
C ARG A 253 9.51 -7.08 -0.21
N ALA A 254 10.06 -8.24 -0.62
CA ALA A 254 9.57 -9.02 -1.75
C ALA A 254 9.69 -10.52 -1.47
N ILE A 255 8.96 -11.34 -2.21
CA ILE A 255 9.18 -12.78 -2.23
C ILE A 255 10.56 -13.05 -2.85
N ARG A 256 11.28 -13.97 -2.24
CA ARG A 256 12.62 -14.40 -2.64
C ARG A 256 12.64 -14.87 -4.09
N THR A 257 13.64 -14.40 -4.86
CA THR A 257 13.92 -14.81 -6.24
C THR A 257 15.40 -15.10 -6.41
N PRO A 258 15.81 -15.82 -7.47
CA PRO A 258 17.23 -15.98 -7.79
C PRO A 258 17.97 -14.64 -7.96
N PHE A 259 17.30 -13.61 -8.47
CA PHE A 259 17.86 -12.26 -8.57
C PHE A 259 18.17 -11.67 -7.18
N ILE A 260 17.21 -11.72 -6.26
CA ILE A 260 17.40 -11.23 -4.88
C ILE A 260 18.51 -11.99 -4.19
N GLU A 261 18.51 -13.34 -4.26
CA GLU A 261 19.51 -14.17 -3.60
C GLU A 261 20.93 -13.89 -4.09
N LYS A 262 21.09 -13.76 -5.41
CA LYS A 262 22.38 -13.46 -6.02
C LYS A 262 22.93 -12.12 -5.55
N TRP A 263 22.13 -11.06 -5.70
CA TRP A 263 22.63 -9.72 -5.50
C TRP A 263 22.66 -9.31 -4.02
N GLN A 264 21.82 -9.88 -3.18
CA GLN A 264 21.88 -9.69 -1.73
C GLN A 264 23.18 -10.24 -1.13
N LYS A 265 23.73 -11.34 -1.70
CA LYS A 265 25.02 -11.92 -1.31
C LYS A 265 26.23 -11.17 -1.89
N SER A 266 26.03 -10.31 -2.87
CA SER A 266 27.10 -9.65 -3.63
C SER A 266 26.83 -8.15 -3.79
N ARG A 267 26.53 -7.46 -2.69
CA ARG A 267 26.10 -6.06 -2.68
C ARG A 267 27.11 -5.10 -3.31
N GLU A 268 28.42 -5.31 -3.06
CA GLU A 268 29.48 -4.50 -3.70
C GLU A 268 29.49 -4.66 -5.24
N ALA A 269 29.25 -5.86 -5.73
CA ALA A 269 29.12 -6.10 -7.18
C ALA A 269 27.84 -5.44 -7.71
N ALA A 270 26.73 -5.49 -6.96
CA ALA A 270 25.49 -4.82 -7.33
C ALA A 270 25.66 -3.28 -7.40
N GLN A 271 26.43 -2.69 -6.51
CA GLN A 271 26.74 -1.25 -6.54
C GLN A 271 27.58 -0.88 -7.78
N ARG A 272 28.60 -1.68 -8.13
CA ARG A 272 29.40 -1.48 -9.35
C ARG A 272 28.55 -1.58 -10.63
N ASP A 273 27.59 -2.53 -10.65
CA ASP A 273 26.73 -2.84 -11.78
C ASP A 273 25.38 -2.08 -11.72
N ALA A 274 25.21 -1.13 -10.82
CA ALA A 274 23.92 -0.54 -10.47
C ALA A 274 23.16 0.05 -11.68
N GLU A 275 23.86 0.68 -12.61
CA GLU A 275 23.23 1.27 -13.81
C GLU A 275 22.59 0.19 -14.69
N ARG A 276 23.33 -0.92 -14.97
CA ARG A 276 22.84 -2.05 -15.75
C ARG A 276 21.65 -2.72 -15.06
N LEU A 277 21.79 -3.02 -13.75
CA LEU A 277 20.74 -3.68 -12.97
C LEU A 277 19.48 -2.81 -12.89
N ARG A 278 19.62 -1.49 -12.77
CA ARG A 278 18.51 -0.55 -12.80
C ARG A 278 17.75 -0.62 -14.13
N ALA A 279 18.48 -0.63 -15.25
CA ALA A 279 17.87 -0.75 -16.56
C ALA A 279 17.13 -2.09 -16.74
N GLU A 280 17.69 -3.20 -16.25
CA GLU A 280 17.05 -4.53 -16.27
C GLU A 280 15.74 -4.54 -15.45
N VAL A 281 15.77 -4.01 -14.21
CA VAL A 281 14.57 -3.95 -13.35
C VAL A 281 13.50 -3.03 -13.94
N ILE A 282 13.87 -1.85 -14.47
CA ILE A 282 12.93 -0.94 -15.13
C ILE A 282 12.29 -1.62 -16.35
N SER A 283 13.09 -2.29 -17.18
CA SER A 283 12.59 -3.05 -18.31
C SER A 283 11.62 -4.15 -17.89
N ALA A 284 11.92 -4.88 -16.81
CA ALA A 284 11.02 -5.90 -16.27
C ALA A 284 9.68 -5.34 -15.79
N ILE A 285 9.70 -4.18 -15.10
CA ILE A 285 8.47 -3.49 -14.70
C ILE A 285 7.63 -3.11 -15.93
N GLN A 286 8.26 -2.54 -16.95
CA GLN A 286 7.59 -2.15 -18.19
C GLN A 286 7.01 -3.34 -18.95
N GLN A 287 7.67 -4.49 -18.92
CA GLN A 287 7.21 -5.73 -19.54
C GLN A 287 6.21 -6.52 -18.70
N GLY A 288 5.89 -6.07 -17.49
CA GLY A 288 5.02 -6.80 -16.54
C GLY A 288 5.64 -8.08 -16.00
N LYS A 289 6.97 -8.19 -15.95
CA LYS A 289 7.76 -9.35 -15.50
C LYS A 289 8.47 -9.11 -14.17
N MET A 290 7.90 -8.29 -13.32
CA MET A 290 8.50 -7.92 -12.04
C MET A 290 8.70 -9.13 -11.11
N GLU A 291 7.92 -10.17 -11.28
CA GLU A 291 8.03 -11.41 -10.52
C GLU A 291 9.33 -12.18 -10.74
N GLU A 292 10.00 -11.97 -11.86
CA GLU A 292 11.31 -12.57 -12.13
C GLU A 292 12.44 -11.90 -11.34
N PHE A 293 12.21 -10.67 -10.89
CA PHE A 293 13.19 -9.81 -10.22
C PHE A 293 12.86 -9.58 -8.75
N ILE A 294 11.87 -8.73 -8.48
CA ILE A 294 11.53 -8.27 -7.11
C ILE A 294 10.01 -8.19 -6.96
N PRO A 295 9.32 -9.34 -6.81
CA PRO A 295 7.86 -9.41 -6.65
C PRO A 295 7.47 -8.93 -5.24
N TRP A 296 7.13 -7.67 -5.12
CA TRP A 296 6.81 -7.06 -3.83
C TRP A 296 5.62 -7.75 -3.17
N ALA A 297 5.87 -8.28 -1.98
CA ALA A 297 4.87 -8.86 -1.09
C ALA A 297 5.36 -8.80 0.35
N GLY A 298 4.44 -8.66 1.30
CA GLY A 298 4.71 -8.71 2.73
C GLY A 298 4.72 -10.14 3.26
N GLN A 299 5.09 -10.28 4.53
CA GLN A 299 5.09 -11.57 5.23
C GLN A 299 3.69 -12.19 5.31
N THR A 300 2.64 -11.42 5.09
CA THR A 300 1.28 -11.93 4.96
C THR A 300 1.04 -12.81 3.73
N ALA A 301 2.00 -12.95 2.82
CA ALA A 301 1.92 -13.95 1.76
C ALA A 301 1.63 -15.35 2.33
N GLY A 302 2.26 -15.72 3.46
CA GLY A 302 1.98 -16.98 4.15
C GLY A 302 0.56 -17.15 4.71
N LEU A 303 -0.29 -16.13 4.65
CA LEU A 303 -1.71 -16.16 5.03
C LEU A 303 -2.66 -16.07 3.81
N VAL A 304 -2.11 -16.04 2.60
CA VAL A 304 -2.87 -15.88 1.35
C VAL A 304 -2.78 -17.15 0.53
N HIS A 305 -3.86 -17.91 0.43
CA HIS A 305 -3.84 -19.26 -0.17
C HIS A 305 -4.67 -19.35 -1.47
N GLU A 306 -5.34 -18.28 -1.86
CA GLU A 306 -6.22 -18.26 -3.05
C GLU A 306 -6.32 -16.85 -3.65
N VAL A 307 -6.61 -16.79 -4.95
CA VAL A 307 -6.97 -15.57 -5.67
C VAL A 307 -8.49 -15.42 -5.64
N LEU A 308 -8.97 -14.28 -5.16
CA LEU A 308 -10.41 -13.99 -5.01
C LEU A 308 -10.77 -12.65 -5.65
N PRO A 309 -12.04 -12.42 -6.00
CA PRO A 309 -12.53 -11.07 -6.27
C PRO A 309 -12.31 -10.15 -5.06
N ALA A 310 -11.89 -8.91 -5.29
CA ALA A 310 -11.59 -7.95 -4.22
C ALA A 310 -12.79 -7.70 -3.30
N ALA A 311 -14.00 -7.70 -3.84
CA ALA A 311 -15.24 -7.58 -3.05
C ALA A 311 -15.43 -8.75 -2.08
N GLU A 312 -15.06 -9.96 -2.47
CA GLU A 312 -15.13 -11.14 -1.61
C GLU A 312 -14.06 -11.08 -0.50
N ILE A 313 -12.87 -10.57 -0.82
CA ILE A 313 -11.82 -10.35 0.17
C ILE A 313 -12.32 -9.41 1.28
N VAL A 314 -12.93 -8.28 0.93
CA VAL A 314 -13.47 -7.31 1.90
C VAL A 314 -14.50 -7.98 2.81
N LYS A 315 -15.48 -8.69 2.23
CA LYS A 315 -16.55 -9.38 2.98
C LYS A 315 -16.00 -10.42 3.95
N ARG A 316 -15.06 -11.25 3.49
CA ARG A 316 -14.46 -12.30 4.34
C ARG A 316 -13.64 -11.72 5.48
N ILE A 317 -12.86 -10.65 5.24
CA ILE A 317 -12.12 -9.98 6.29
C ILE A 317 -13.08 -9.47 7.36
N MET A 318 -14.18 -8.83 6.97
CA MET A 318 -15.17 -8.32 7.93
C MET A 318 -15.81 -9.43 8.75
N ALA A 319 -16.35 -10.46 8.10
CA ALA A 319 -17.02 -11.59 8.78
C ALA A 319 -16.06 -12.28 9.77
N ASN A 320 -14.83 -12.54 9.34
CA ASN A 320 -13.82 -13.18 10.18
C ASN A 320 -13.33 -12.26 11.32
N ALA A 321 -13.32 -10.93 11.15
CA ALA A 321 -12.96 -10.01 12.21
C ALA A 321 -14.02 -9.94 13.30
N GLU A 322 -15.30 -9.89 12.92
CA GLU A 322 -16.41 -9.93 13.88
C GLU A 322 -16.40 -11.24 14.69
N GLU A 323 -16.08 -12.36 14.05
CA GLU A 323 -15.96 -13.65 14.72
C GLU A 323 -14.76 -13.69 15.67
N ALA A 324 -13.59 -13.22 15.23
CA ALA A 324 -12.39 -13.17 16.06
C ALA A 324 -12.58 -12.30 17.32
N LEU A 325 -13.27 -11.15 17.18
CA LEU A 325 -13.58 -10.26 18.31
C LEU A 325 -14.56 -10.94 19.30
N ARG A 326 -15.58 -11.65 18.81
CA ARG A 326 -16.51 -12.41 19.68
C ARG A 326 -15.79 -13.52 20.44
N GLN A 327 -14.94 -14.27 19.75
CA GLN A 327 -14.14 -15.33 20.38
C GLN A 327 -13.17 -14.75 21.43
N GLY A 328 -12.49 -13.63 21.12
CA GLY A 328 -11.64 -12.93 22.06
C GLY A 328 -12.39 -12.41 23.28
N GLY A 329 -13.60 -11.85 23.09
CA GLY A 329 -14.48 -11.41 24.19
C GLY A 329 -14.91 -12.55 25.12
N ALA A 330 -15.12 -13.75 24.58
CA ALA A 330 -15.49 -14.93 25.36
C ALA A 330 -14.37 -15.48 26.27
N LEU A 331 -13.12 -14.99 26.11
CA LEU A 331 -12.01 -15.32 27.02
C LEU A 331 -12.06 -14.53 28.34
N ILE A 332 -12.91 -13.50 28.40
CA ILE A 332 -13.11 -12.64 29.58
C ILE A 332 -14.40 -13.13 30.26
N SER A 333 -14.31 -14.15 31.08
CA SER A 333 -15.43 -14.70 31.85
C SER A 333 -15.34 -14.32 33.33
#